data_1db6141db5c2a4e347b78a89f34f5e13
#
_entry.id   1db6141db5c2a4e347b78a89f34f5e13
#
_cell.length_a   1.000
_cell.length_b   1.000
_cell.length_c   1.000
_cell.angle_alpha   90.00
_cell.angle_beta   90.00
_cell.angle_gamma   90.00
#
_symmetry.space_group_name_H-M   'P 1'
#
loop_
_entity.id
_entity.type
_entity.pdbx_description
1 polymer ?
#
loop_
_entity_poly.entity_id
_entity_poly.type
_entity_poly.pdbx_seq_one_letter_code
_entity_poly.pdbx_strand_id
1 'polypeptide(L)' 'IAVRVDDVQAAIDTTIEKGAAMIDKAPRGGAGGMDIAFVHPKSVGILLEYCAPAKK' A
#
# COMPACT_ATOMS: atom_id res chain seq x y z
N ILE A 1 -9.27 5.91 -1.61
CA ILE A 1 -8.30 7.00 -1.38
C ILE A 1 -6.90 6.49 -1.67
N ALA A 2 -6.14 7.22 -2.46
CA ALA A 2 -4.75 6.90 -2.75
C ALA A 2 -3.83 7.83 -1.95
N VAL A 3 -2.87 7.24 -1.25
CA VAL A 3 -1.91 7.98 -0.43
C VAL A 3 -0.50 7.76 -1.00
N ARG A 4 0.19 8.84 -1.32
CA ARG A 4 1.56 8.77 -1.79
C ARG A 4 2.50 8.46 -0.64
N VAL A 5 3.36 7.46 -0.82
CA VAL A 5 4.40 7.10 0.14
C VAL A 5 5.74 7.03 -0.59
N ASP A 6 6.83 7.03 0.15
CA ASP A 6 8.17 6.95 -0.45
C ASP A 6 8.52 5.53 -0.86
N ASP A 7 8.02 4.54 -0.12
CA ASP A 7 8.31 3.13 -0.35
C ASP A 7 7.08 2.31 0.04
N VAL A 8 6.45 1.70 -0.95
CA VAL A 8 5.23 0.91 -0.72
C VAL A 8 5.51 -0.29 0.18
N GLN A 9 6.61 -0.99 -0.02
CA GLN A 9 6.94 -2.15 0.83
C GLN A 9 7.13 -1.73 2.30
N ALA A 10 7.81 -0.63 2.54
CA ALA A 10 8.00 -0.12 3.90
C ALA A 10 6.66 0.30 4.52
N ALA A 11 5.78 0.90 3.73
CA ALA A 11 4.44 1.27 4.20
C ALA A 11 3.61 0.04 4.56
N ILE A 12 3.68 -1.02 3.74
CA ILE A 12 3.02 -2.30 4.02
C ILE A 12 3.54 -2.88 5.34
N ASP A 13 4.85 -2.94 5.50
CA ASP A 13 5.48 -3.52 6.70
C ASP A 13 5.07 -2.76 7.96
N THR A 14 5.06 -1.44 7.91
CA THR A 14 4.62 -0.59 9.03
C THR A 14 3.15 -0.82 9.35
N THR A 15 2.31 -0.92 8.34
CA THR A 15 0.88 -1.14 8.51
C THR A 15 0.61 -2.48 9.18
N ILE A 16 1.29 -3.54 8.74
CA ILE A 16 1.16 -4.87 9.34
C ILE A 16 1.66 -4.86 10.79
N GLU A 17 2.78 -4.19 11.04
CA GLU A 17 3.36 -4.09 12.38
C GLU A 17 2.38 -3.44 13.36
N LYS A 18 1.58 -2.49 12.88
CA LYS A 18 0.56 -1.83 13.71
C LYS A 18 -0.72 -2.64 13.87
N GLY A 19 -0.77 -3.84 13.31
CA GLY A 19 -1.89 -4.75 13.45
C GLY A 19 -3.00 -4.58 12.42
N ALA A 20 -2.81 -3.75 11.42
CA ALA A 20 -3.80 -3.57 10.36
C ALA A 20 -3.65 -4.68 9.29
N ALA A 21 -4.77 -5.03 8.64
CA ALA A 21 -4.77 -6.02 7.57
C ALA A 21 -4.51 -5.36 6.23
N MET A 22 -3.73 -6.03 5.38
CA MET A 22 -3.47 -5.60 4.01
C MET A 22 -4.12 -6.59 3.04
N ILE A 23 -4.71 -6.08 1.97
CA ILE A 23 -5.12 -6.92 0.84
C ILE A 23 -3.86 -7.39 0.12
N ASP A 24 -2.94 -6.46 -0.16
CA ASP A 24 -1.68 -6.75 -0.83
C ASP A 24 -0.55 -6.74 0.18
N LYS A 25 0.16 -7.85 0.31
CA LYS A 25 1.30 -7.98 1.24
C LYS A 25 2.63 -7.63 0.57
N ALA A 26 2.61 -7.37 -0.71
CA ALA A 26 3.75 -6.93 -1.49
C ALA A 26 3.28 -5.95 -2.55
N PRO A 27 4.15 -5.02 -3.00
CA PRO A 27 3.76 -4.07 -4.03
C PRO A 27 3.36 -4.78 -5.32
N ARG A 28 2.34 -4.24 -6.00
CA ARG A 28 1.96 -4.69 -7.34
C ARG A 28 2.14 -3.53 -8.31
N GLY A 29 2.35 -3.85 -9.57
CA GLY A 29 2.47 -2.83 -10.60
C GLY A 29 1.15 -2.12 -10.84
N GLY A 30 1.17 -0.80 -10.78
CA GLY A 30 0.05 0.04 -11.13
C GLY A 30 0.30 0.78 -12.45
N ALA A 31 -0.65 1.61 -12.83
CA ALA A 31 -0.53 2.41 -14.04
C ALA A 31 0.64 3.40 -13.93
N GLY A 32 1.28 3.71 -15.04
CA GLY A 32 2.33 4.72 -15.08
C GLY A 32 3.62 4.35 -14.36
N GLY A 33 3.92 3.06 -14.20
CA GLY A 33 5.16 2.63 -13.55
C GLY A 33 5.17 2.83 -12.05
N MET A 34 4.01 2.92 -11.43
CA MET A 34 3.89 3.06 -9.97
C MET A 34 3.79 1.69 -9.32
N ASP A 35 4.32 1.58 -8.10
CA ASP A 35 3.99 0.47 -7.20
C ASP A 35 2.77 0.85 -6.38
N ILE A 36 1.86 -0.08 -6.18
CA ILE A 36 0.66 0.15 -5.39
C ILE A 36 0.41 -1.03 -4.43
N ALA A 37 -0.32 -0.75 -3.36
CA ALA A 37 -0.80 -1.79 -2.44
C ALA A 37 -2.07 -1.29 -1.74
N PHE A 38 -3.05 -2.18 -1.58
CA PHE A 38 -4.30 -1.83 -0.94
C PHE A 38 -4.34 -2.30 0.51
N VAL A 39 -4.79 -1.41 1.40
CA VAL A 39 -5.10 -1.73 2.78
C VAL A 39 -6.52 -2.26 2.85
N HIS A 40 -6.75 -3.33 3.61
CA HIS A 40 -8.09 -3.92 3.72
C HIS A 40 -9.06 -2.91 4.36
N PRO A 41 -10.25 -2.68 3.77
CA PRO A 41 -11.23 -1.72 4.30
C PRO A 41 -11.64 -2.00 5.75
N LYS A 42 -11.58 -3.25 6.17
CA LYS A 42 -11.87 -3.67 7.54
C LYS A 42 -10.99 -2.95 8.58
N SER A 43 -9.75 -2.61 8.22
CA SER A 43 -8.81 -1.97 9.13
C SER A 43 -9.01 -0.47 9.27
N VAL A 44 -9.42 0.21 8.19
CA VAL A 44 -9.50 1.67 8.13
C VAL A 44 -10.90 2.19 7.76
N GLY A 45 -11.84 1.30 7.52
CA GLY A 45 -13.22 1.67 7.19
C GLY A 45 -13.45 2.15 5.76
N ILE A 46 -12.41 2.30 4.97
CA ILE A 46 -12.46 2.69 3.56
C ILE A 46 -11.40 1.92 2.78
N LEU A 47 -11.52 1.89 1.47
CA LEU A 47 -10.47 1.32 0.62
C LEU A 47 -9.34 2.33 0.51
N LEU A 48 -8.20 2.01 1.09
CA LEU A 48 -7.01 2.84 1.10
C LEU A 48 -5.92 2.20 0.24
N GLU A 49 -5.28 3.01 -0.57
CA GLU A 49 -4.20 2.57 -1.45
C GLU A 49 -2.92 3.34 -1.14
N TYR A 50 -1.81 2.63 -0.98
CA TYR A 50 -0.48 3.25 -0.98
C TYR A 50 0.06 3.23 -2.40
N CYS A 51 0.71 4.30 -2.81
CA CYS A 51 1.35 4.36 -4.12
C CYS A 51 2.69 5.09 -4.04
N ALA A 52 3.63 4.63 -4.86
CA ALA A 52 4.96 5.23 -4.97
C ALA A 52 5.53 4.90 -6.35
N PRO A 53 6.46 5.72 -6.86
CA PRO A 53 7.18 5.36 -8.09
C PRO A 53 7.86 4.00 -7.93
N ALA A 54 7.78 3.15 -8.96
CA ALA A 54 8.41 1.84 -8.91
C ALA A 54 9.91 1.99 -8.75
N LYS A 55 10.49 1.18 -7.87
CA LYS A 55 11.93 1.12 -7.68
C LYS A 55 12.56 0.25 -8.76
N LYS A 56 13.72 0.64 -9.21
CA LYS A 56 14.50 -0.12 -10.18
C LYS A 56 15.66 -0.83 -9.51
#